data_915b600a1b1793f9dcbc229af74c1376
#
_entry.id   915b600a1b1793f9dcbc229af74c1376
#
_cell.length_a   1.000
_cell.length_b   1.000
_cell.length_c   1.000
_cell.angle_alpha   90.00
_cell.angle_beta   90.00
_cell.angle_gamma   90.00
#
_symmetry.space_group_name_H-M   'P 1'
#
loop_
_entity.id
_entity.type
_entity.pdbx_description
1 polymer ?
#
loop_
_entity_poly.entity_id
_entity_poly.type
_entity_poly.pdbx_seq_one_letter_code
_entity_poly.pdbx_strand_id
1 'polypeptide(L)'
;MQVTPADMMRPRYDAVVVGSGLGGLTCANRLAGAGHSVLLLEHHTRLGGLATWFRRGGHIFDVSLHGFPYGMVKTCRKYWGRAIRDAIVELPHIVFDNPQFSLTTTFSKEDFIRILQQRFGVAATVVNEFFATVGAMNFYDDRSLTTRELFARFFPGRTDIHRLLMEPITYANGSTLDEPAITYGIVFSNFMNR
;
A
#
# COMPACT_ATOMS: atom_id res chain seq x y z
N MET A 1 40.81 -16.83 10.43
CA MET A 1 39.73 -17.24 11.33
C MET A 1 38.43 -16.61 10.80
N GLN A 2 37.49 -17.37 10.36
CA GLN A 2 36.19 -16.82 9.96
C GLN A 2 35.42 -16.44 11.24
N VAL A 3 35.16 -15.16 11.43
CA VAL A 3 34.32 -14.67 12.54
C VAL A 3 32.89 -15.11 12.27
N THR A 4 32.32 -15.95 13.11
CA THR A 4 30.92 -16.34 12.98
C THR A 4 30.00 -15.29 13.60
N PRO A 5 28.73 -15.19 13.20
CA PRO A 5 27.78 -14.31 13.88
C PRO A 5 27.69 -14.53 15.39
N ALA A 6 27.89 -15.74 15.88
CA ALA A 6 27.94 -16.08 17.29
C ALA A 6 29.10 -15.43 18.04
N ASP A 7 30.25 -15.28 17.39
CA ASP A 7 31.45 -14.66 17.99
C ASP A 7 31.27 -13.13 18.18
N MET A 8 30.29 -12.53 17.50
CA MET A 8 29.97 -11.11 17.61
C MET A 8 28.87 -10.81 18.64
N MET A 9 28.24 -11.85 19.22
CA MET A 9 27.13 -11.68 20.17
C MET A 9 27.67 -11.23 21.55
N ARG A 10 26.98 -10.24 22.12
CA ARG A 10 27.19 -9.85 23.51
C ARG A 10 26.54 -10.86 24.44
N PRO A 11 27.05 -11.02 25.69
CA PRO A 11 26.44 -11.95 26.64
C PRO A 11 25.05 -11.50 27.13
N ARG A 12 24.71 -10.22 26.93
CA ARG A 12 23.42 -9.65 27.35
C ARG A 12 23.00 -8.51 26.43
N TYR A 13 21.69 -8.41 26.19
CA TYR A 13 21.01 -7.31 25.50
C TYR A 13 19.83 -6.83 26.32
N ASP A 14 19.48 -5.53 26.19
CA ASP A 14 18.31 -4.96 26.85
C ASP A 14 17.02 -5.41 26.15
N ALA A 15 17.08 -5.67 24.84
CA ALA A 15 15.96 -6.17 24.05
C ALA A 15 16.41 -7.14 22.96
N VAL A 16 15.57 -8.14 22.68
CA VAL A 16 15.70 -9.04 21.54
C VAL A 16 14.47 -8.86 20.66
N VAL A 17 14.73 -8.53 19.40
CA VAL A 17 13.66 -8.39 18.37
C VAL A 17 13.79 -9.57 17.42
N VAL A 18 12.71 -10.33 17.24
CA VAL A 18 12.67 -11.50 16.37
C VAL A 18 11.93 -11.12 15.08
N GLY A 19 12.64 -11.24 13.96
CA GLY A 19 12.16 -10.88 12.62
C GLY A 19 12.54 -9.45 12.21
N SER A 20 13.08 -9.33 10.99
CA SER A 20 13.53 -8.06 10.40
C SER A 20 12.53 -7.51 9.37
N GLY A 21 11.25 -7.83 9.47
CA GLY A 21 10.23 -7.11 8.72
C GLY A 21 10.16 -5.63 9.12
N LEU A 22 9.35 -4.81 8.43
CA LEU A 22 9.25 -3.37 8.70
C LEU A 22 8.96 -3.04 10.17
N GLY A 23 8.09 -3.85 10.83
CA GLY A 23 7.78 -3.69 12.25
C GLY A 23 8.99 -3.96 13.13
N GLY A 24 9.69 -5.08 12.93
CA GLY A 24 10.87 -5.45 13.70
C GLY A 24 12.02 -4.47 13.51
N LEU A 25 12.30 -4.07 12.27
CA LEU A 25 13.32 -3.06 11.96
C LEU A 25 12.99 -1.70 12.61
N THR A 26 11.72 -1.29 12.57
CA THR A 26 11.28 -0.04 13.20
C THR A 26 11.46 -0.11 14.72
N CYS A 27 11.04 -1.20 15.34
CA CYS A 27 11.17 -1.44 16.78
C CYS A 27 12.64 -1.42 17.20
N ALA A 28 13.49 -2.21 16.54
CA ALA A 28 14.92 -2.30 16.83
C ALA A 28 15.62 -0.94 16.70
N ASN A 29 15.35 -0.20 15.62
CA ASN A 29 15.89 1.15 15.41
C ASN A 29 15.44 2.13 16.49
N ARG A 30 14.18 2.09 16.90
CA ARG A 30 13.66 3.00 17.94
C ARG A 30 14.29 2.71 19.31
N LEU A 31 14.41 1.44 19.67
CA LEU A 31 15.05 1.03 20.91
C LEU A 31 16.54 1.38 20.91
N ALA A 32 17.28 1.09 19.84
CA ALA A 32 18.67 1.44 19.70
C ALA A 32 18.89 2.97 19.73
N GLY A 33 18.03 3.75 19.07
CA GLY A 33 18.06 5.21 19.10
C GLY A 33 17.72 5.81 20.48
N ALA A 34 17.05 5.05 21.36
CA ALA A 34 16.82 5.39 22.76
C ALA A 34 17.97 4.95 23.69
N GLY A 35 19.05 4.39 23.15
CA GLY A 35 20.25 3.99 23.91
C GLY A 35 20.25 2.56 24.41
N HIS A 36 19.23 1.75 24.04
CA HIS A 36 19.21 0.33 24.43
C HIS A 36 20.12 -0.52 23.54
N SER A 37 20.74 -1.53 24.12
CA SER A 37 21.42 -2.59 23.38
C SER A 37 20.38 -3.57 22.84
N VAL A 38 20.32 -3.71 21.49
CA VAL A 38 19.28 -4.52 20.82
C VAL A 38 19.92 -5.62 19.99
N LEU A 39 19.42 -6.85 20.16
CA LEU A 39 19.71 -7.96 19.26
C LEU A 39 18.53 -8.14 18.31
N LEU A 40 18.78 -8.03 17.01
CA LEU A 40 17.81 -8.35 15.97
C LEU A 40 18.14 -9.72 15.36
N LEU A 41 17.22 -10.64 15.47
CA LEU A 41 17.33 -12.00 14.91
C LEU A 41 16.48 -12.10 13.64
N GLU A 42 17.07 -12.61 12.56
CA GLU A 42 16.39 -12.85 11.30
C GLU A 42 16.71 -14.26 10.80
N HIS A 43 15.68 -14.99 10.39
CA HIS A 43 15.81 -16.35 9.86
C HIS A 43 16.26 -16.36 8.40
N HIS A 44 15.85 -15.35 7.63
CA HIS A 44 16.15 -15.25 6.22
C HIS A 44 17.54 -14.61 5.99
N THR A 45 18.15 -14.87 4.85
CA THR A 45 19.45 -14.30 4.47
C THR A 45 19.39 -12.81 4.11
N ARG A 46 18.19 -12.24 4.02
CA ARG A 46 17.94 -10.84 3.73
C ARG A 46 17.01 -10.22 4.75
N LEU A 47 17.30 -8.98 5.11
CA LEU A 47 16.43 -8.19 5.97
C LEU A 47 15.24 -7.62 5.18
N GLY A 48 14.16 -7.26 5.87
CA GLY A 48 13.01 -6.56 5.31
C GLY A 48 11.70 -7.36 5.32
N GLY A 49 11.75 -8.65 5.56
CA GLY A 49 10.54 -9.50 5.54
C GLY A 49 9.87 -9.47 4.18
N LEU A 50 8.58 -9.14 4.12
CA LEU A 50 7.85 -8.98 2.84
C LEU A 50 8.25 -7.71 2.06
N ALA A 51 8.87 -6.73 2.70
CA ALA A 51 9.39 -5.53 2.06
C ALA A 51 10.84 -5.73 1.56
N THR A 52 11.12 -6.90 0.97
CA THR A 52 12.42 -7.23 0.38
C THR A 52 12.25 -7.63 -1.08
N TRP A 53 13.35 -7.94 -1.73
CA TRP A 53 13.41 -8.29 -3.15
C TRP A 53 14.29 -9.52 -3.37
N PHE A 54 14.16 -10.16 -4.51
CA PHE A 54 15.04 -11.24 -4.97
C PHE A 54 15.45 -11.04 -6.43
N ARG A 55 16.49 -11.75 -6.86
CA ARG A 55 16.94 -11.76 -8.26
C ARG A 55 16.66 -13.10 -8.89
N ARG A 56 16.18 -13.06 -10.12
CA ARG A 56 16.02 -14.26 -10.97
C ARG A 56 16.21 -13.88 -12.45
N GLY A 57 17.06 -14.63 -13.17
CA GLY A 57 17.32 -14.41 -14.60
C GLY A 57 17.83 -12.99 -14.92
N GLY A 58 18.62 -12.37 -14.04
CA GLY A 58 19.13 -11.00 -14.20
C GLY A 58 18.15 -9.89 -13.77
N HIS A 59 16.88 -10.21 -13.50
CA HIS A 59 15.86 -9.26 -13.08
C HIS A 59 15.71 -9.20 -11.55
N ILE A 60 15.24 -8.05 -11.06
CA ILE A 60 14.90 -7.82 -9.66
C ILE A 60 13.37 -7.91 -9.54
N PHE A 61 12.91 -8.64 -8.52
CA PHE A 61 11.50 -8.82 -8.19
C PHE A 61 11.29 -8.43 -6.74
N ASP A 62 10.30 -7.57 -6.49
CA ASP A 62 9.82 -7.31 -5.14
C ASP A 62 9.02 -8.51 -4.64
N VAL A 63 9.13 -8.80 -3.32
CA VAL A 63 8.38 -9.90 -2.72
C VAL A 63 6.90 -9.52 -2.56
N SER A 64 6.62 -8.32 -2.03
CA SER A 64 5.25 -7.89 -1.77
C SER A 64 5.06 -6.37 -1.85
N LEU A 65 5.98 -5.57 -1.33
CA LEU A 65 5.83 -4.11 -1.30
C LEU A 65 6.23 -3.51 -2.65
N HIS A 66 5.25 -3.24 -3.51
CA HIS A 66 5.46 -2.67 -4.85
C HIS A 66 5.30 -1.14 -4.88
N GLY A 67 4.61 -0.60 -3.91
CA GLY A 67 4.35 0.82 -3.75
C GLY A 67 3.56 1.08 -2.48
N PHE A 68 3.41 2.35 -2.11
CA PHE A 68 2.65 2.73 -0.92
C PHE A 68 2.07 4.14 -1.06
N PRO A 69 0.98 4.44 -0.31
CA PRO A 69 0.35 5.75 -0.34
C PRO A 69 1.28 6.85 0.14
N TYR A 70 1.10 8.06 -0.37
CA TYR A 70 1.91 9.23 -0.02
C TYR A 70 2.02 9.50 1.50
N GLY A 71 1.00 9.15 2.27
CA GLY A 71 1.02 9.24 3.74
C GLY A 71 2.20 8.51 4.40
N MET A 72 2.72 7.46 3.76
CA MET A 72 3.88 6.71 4.22
C MET A 72 5.15 7.56 4.26
N VAL A 73 5.28 8.57 3.40
CA VAL A 73 6.42 9.50 3.37
C VAL A 73 6.57 10.23 4.72
N LYS A 74 5.46 10.65 5.35
CA LYS A 74 5.46 11.28 6.68
C LYS A 74 5.94 10.30 7.75
N THR A 75 5.49 9.05 7.66
CA THR A 75 5.89 7.96 8.56
C THR A 75 7.38 7.66 8.43
N CYS A 76 7.88 7.53 7.21
CA CYS A 76 9.31 7.32 6.94
C CYS A 76 10.16 8.44 7.53
N ARG A 77 9.79 9.70 7.30
CA ARG A 77 10.49 10.85 7.87
C ARG A 77 10.51 10.84 9.40
N LYS A 78 9.36 10.50 10.03
CA LYS A 78 9.22 10.51 11.49
C LYS A 78 10.02 9.40 12.17
N TYR A 79 10.00 8.20 11.63
CA TYR A 79 10.53 7.01 12.32
C TYR A 79 11.88 6.53 11.79
N TRP A 80 12.20 6.77 10.51
CA TRP A 80 13.41 6.25 9.86
C TRP A 80 14.36 7.35 9.38
N GLY A 81 13.92 8.61 9.39
CA GLY A 81 14.75 9.76 9.10
C GLY A 81 14.64 10.29 7.67
N ARG A 82 15.35 11.40 7.44
CA ARG A 82 15.27 12.12 6.15
C ARG A 82 15.86 11.33 5.00
N ALA A 83 16.97 10.64 5.20
CA ALA A 83 17.62 9.87 4.13
C ALA A 83 16.69 8.83 3.51
N ILE A 84 15.93 8.09 4.34
CA ILE A 84 14.94 7.13 3.86
C ILE A 84 13.79 7.85 3.13
N ARG A 85 13.28 8.94 3.72
CA ARG A 85 12.21 9.74 3.09
C ARG A 85 12.64 10.25 1.71
N ASP A 86 13.85 10.74 1.57
CA ASP A 86 14.35 11.36 0.34
C ASP A 86 14.73 10.34 -0.75
N ALA A 87 14.90 9.06 -0.36
CA ALA A 87 15.08 7.94 -1.29
C ALA A 87 13.76 7.44 -1.91
N ILE A 88 12.61 7.89 -1.39
CA ILE A 88 11.31 7.50 -1.94
C ILE A 88 11.03 8.29 -3.21
N VAL A 89 10.80 7.56 -4.31
CA VAL A 89 10.48 8.15 -5.61
C VAL A 89 8.96 8.19 -5.78
N GLU A 90 8.42 9.39 -6.04
CA GLU A 90 7.02 9.54 -6.40
C GLU A 90 6.81 9.14 -7.87
N LEU A 91 5.82 8.29 -8.11
CA LEU A 91 5.42 7.93 -9.48
C LEU A 91 4.49 9.03 -10.02
N PRO A 92 4.85 9.69 -11.14
CA PRO A 92 4.04 10.79 -11.68
C PRO A 92 2.75 10.29 -12.33
N HIS A 93 2.73 9.04 -12.77
CA HIS A 93 1.57 8.41 -13.39
C HIS A 93 1.64 6.89 -13.26
N ILE A 94 0.48 6.27 -13.43
CA ILE A 94 0.27 4.82 -13.44
C ILE A 94 -0.40 4.45 -14.76
N VAL A 95 0.03 3.36 -15.36
CA VAL A 95 -0.58 2.80 -16.57
C VAL A 95 -1.46 1.62 -16.19
N PHE A 96 -2.72 1.68 -16.59
CA PHE A 96 -3.61 0.52 -16.62
C PHE A 96 -3.59 -0.05 -18.03
N ASP A 97 -3.25 -1.30 -18.17
CA ASP A 97 -3.26 -2.01 -19.44
C ASP A 97 -3.88 -3.40 -19.25
N ASN A 98 -5.10 -3.55 -19.72
CA ASN A 98 -5.88 -4.76 -19.58
C ASN A 98 -6.82 -4.95 -20.79
N PRO A 99 -7.47 -6.13 -20.97
CA PRO A 99 -8.30 -6.41 -22.13
C PRO A 99 -9.50 -5.48 -22.36
N GLN A 100 -9.95 -4.73 -21.34
CA GLN A 100 -11.10 -3.83 -21.44
C GLN A 100 -10.68 -2.39 -21.78
N PHE A 101 -9.49 -1.97 -21.32
CA PHE A 101 -8.98 -0.62 -21.59
C PHE A 101 -7.47 -0.52 -21.38
N SER A 102 -6.87 0.47 -22.04
CA SER A 102 -5.51 0.94 -21.75
C SER A 102 -5.58 2.44 -21.51
N LEU A 103 -5.07 2.91 -20.36
CA LEU A 103 -5.06 4.33 -20.02
C LEU A 103 -3.93 4.67 -19.03
N THR A 104 -3.56 5.94 -18.99
CA THR A 104 -2.61 6.49 -18.03
C THR A 104 -3.33 7.46 -17.09
N THR A 105 -3.03 7.40 -15.81
CA THR A 105 -3.60 8.25 -14.77
C THR A 105 -2.54 8.80 -13.84
N THR A 106 -2.74 10.00 -13.31
CA THR A 106 -1.94 10.56 -12.21
C THR A 106 -2.33 9.95 -10.86
N PHE A 107 -3.35 9.12 -10.84
CA PHE A 107 -3.93 8.53 -9.64
C PHE A 107 -4.44 9.56 -8.61
N SER A 108 -4.84 10.75 -9.07
CA SER A 108 -5.52 11.75 -8.25
C SER A 108 -7.04 11.62 -8.37
N LYS A 109 -7.77 12.13 -7.36
CA LYS A 109 -9.23 12.15 -7.38
C LYS A 109 -9.77 12.88 -8.60
N GLU A 110 -9.18 14.03 -8.93
CA GLU A 110 -9.56 14.86 -10.06
C GLU A 110 -9.40 14.13 -11.38
N ASP A 111 -8.31 13.37 -11.51
CA ASP A 111 -8.03 12.60 -12.71
C ASP A 111 -8.99 11.42 -12.86
N PHE A 112 -9.31 10.71 -11.78
CA PHE A 112 -10.32 9.65 -11.80
C PHE A 112 -11.71 10.18 -12.14
N ILE A 113 -12.10 11.35 -11.60
CA ILE A 113 -13.36 12.02 -11.96
C ILE A 113 -13.39 12.30 -13.46
N ARG A 114 -12.32 12.89 -13.99
CA ARG A 114 -12.18 13.18 -15.43
C ARG A 114 -12.24 11.91 -16.29
N ILE A 115 -11.53 10.86 -15.91
CA ILE A 115 -11.52 9.57 -16.61
C ILE A 115 -12.92 8.95 -16.64
N LEU A 116 -13.61 8.87 -15.50
CA LEU A 116 -14.96 8.31 -15.42
C LEU A 116 -15.95 9.07 -16.28
N GLN A 117 -15.88 10.39 -16.30
CA GLN A 117 -16.76 11.22 -17.11
C GLN A 117 -16.43 11.17 -18.60
N GLN A 118 -15.18 11.42 -18.97
CA GLN A 118 -14.80 11.64 -20.37
C GLN A 118 -14.55 10.34 -21.13
N ARG A 119 -13.93 9.35 -20.47
CA ARG A 119 -13.58 8.09 -21.10
C ARG A 119 -14.63 7.00 -20.92
N PHE A 120 -15.25 6.93 -19.76
CA PHE A 120 -16.26 5.93 -19.45
C PHE A 120 -17.70 6.44 -19.59
N GLY A 121 -17.91 7.73 -19.87
CA GLY A 121 -19.21 8.32 -20.14
C GLY A 121 -20.14 8.38 -18.94
N VAL A 122 -19.60 8.37 -17.71
CA VAL A 122 -20.42 8.42 -16.49
C VAL A 122 -20.88 9.85 -16.24
N ALA A 123 -22.16 10.02 -15.92
CA ALA A 123 -22.72 11.33 -15.58
C ALA A 123 -22.02 11.95 -14.36
N ALA A 124 -21.76 13.25 -14.40
CA ALA A 124 -21.07 13.98 -13.34
C ALA A 124 -21.73 13.82 -11.96
N THR A 125 -23.04 13.78 -11.91
CA THR A 125 -23.84 13.56 -10.68
C THR A 125 -23.51 12.22 -10.04
N VAL A 126 -23.46 11.13 -10.82
CA VAL A 126 -23.14 9.77 -10.35
C VAL A 126 -21.70 9.72 -9.82
N VAL A 127 -20.75 10.29 -10.56
CA VAL A 127 -19.32 10.32 -10.16
C VAL A 127 -19.16 11.07 -8.84
N ASN A 128 -19.77 12.26 -8.72
CA ASN A 128 -19.67 13.06 -7.50
C ASN A 128 -20.30 12.36 -6.30
N GLU A 129 -21.47 11.73 -6.49
CA GLU A 129 -22.16 10.98 -5.44
C GLU A 129 -21.35 9.75 -4.99
N PHE A 130 -20.75 9.03 -5.93
CA PHE A 130 -19.83 7.91 -5.63
C PHE A 130 -18.66 8.36 -4.75
N PHE A 131 -17.94 9.41 -5.16
CA PHE A 131 -16.80 9.92 -4.38
C PHE A 131 -17.22 10.49 -3.03
N ALA A 132 -18.38 11.12 -2.92
CA ALA A 132 -18.92 11.59 -1.65
C ALA A 132 -19.26 10.42 -0.72
N THR A 133 -19.91 9.39 -1.25
CA THR A 133 -20.27 8.16 -0.50
C THR A 133 -19.01 7.46 0.02
N VAL A 134 -18.03 7.22 -0.85
CA VAL A 134 -16.77 6.55 -0.49
C VAL A 134 -15.96 7.37 0.51
N GLY A 135 -15.91 8.70 0.31
CA GLY A 135 -15.17 9.61 1.20
C GLY A 135 -15.79 9.77 2.58
N ALA A 136 -17.08 9.48 2.75
CA ALA A 136 -17.78 9.52 4.04
C ALA A 136 -17.63 8.23 4.86
N MET A 137 -17.16 7.14 4.27
CA MET A 137 -17.01 5.84 4.95
C MET A 137 -15.97 5.89 6.08
N ASN A 138 -16.29 5.27 7.20
CA ASN A 138 -15.42 5.18 8.37
C ASN A 138 -15.53 3.81 9.06
N PHE A 139 -14.62 3.48 9.98
CA PHE A 139 -14.52 2.16 10.62
C PHE A 139 -15.71 1.74 11.47
N TYR A 140 -16.61 2.67 11.79
CA TYR A 140 -17.80 2.42 12.60
C TYR A 140 -19.05 2.15 11.78
N ASP A 141 -18.95 2.28 10.44
CA ASP A 141 -20.09 2.05 9.55
C ASP A 141 -20.44 0.56 9.47
N ASP A 142 -21.64 0.28 9.03
CA ASP A 142 -22.12 -1.08 8.78
C ASP A 142 -21.24 -1.79 7.72
N ARG A 143 -20.87 -3.03 8.02
CA ARG A 143 -20.04 -3.87 7.17
C ARG A 143 -20.84 -4.84 6.29
N SER A 144 -22.15 -4.76 6.31
CA SER A 144 -23.01 -5.67 5.53
C SER A 144 -22.94 -5.40 4.02
N LEU A 145 -22.74 -4.13 3.62
CA LEU A 145 -22.59 -3.75 2.22
C LEU A 145 -21.24 -4.23 1.68
N THR A 146 -21.27 -5.03 0.61
CA THR A 146 -20.06 -5.45 -0.10
C THR A 146 -19.59 -4.39 -1.11
N THR A 147 -18.33 -4.45 -1.50
CA THR A 147 -17.78 -3.61 -2.58
C THR A 147 -18.48 -3.85 -3.90
N ARG A 148 -18.91 -5.09 -4.17
CA ARG A 148 -19.71 -5.48 -5.35
C ARG A 148 -21.05 -4.73 -5.38
N GLU A 149 -21.77 -4.72 -4.26
CA GLU A 149 -23.06 -4.03 -4.14
C GLU A 149 -22.90 -2.50 -4.24
N LEU A 150 -21.86 -1.96 -3.61
CA LEU A 150 -21.51 -0.54 -3.76
C LEU A 150 -21.32 -0.18 -5.25
N PHE A 151 -20.51 -0.95 -5.97
CA PHE A 151 -20.26 -0.68 -7.39
C PHE A 151 -21.49 -0.90 -8.25
N ALA A 152 -22.29 -1.93 -7.97
CA ALA A 152 -23.54 -2.18 -8.69
C ALA A 152 -24.56 -1.04 -8.51
N ARG A 153 -24.56 -0.38 -7.36
CA ARG A 153 -25.42 0.79 -7.08
C ARG A 153 -25.10 1.98 -7.99
N PHE A 154 -23.81 2.29 -8.18
CA PHE A 154 -23.37 3.48 -8.94
C PHE A 154 -23.09 3.16 -10.42
N PHE A 155 -22.63 1.95 -10.71
CA PHE A 155 -22.17 1.54 -12.04
C PHE A 155 -22.74 0.16 -12.43
N PRO A 156 -24.07 0.03 -12.52
CA PRO A 156 -24.72 -1.26 -12.81
C PRO A 156 -24.26 -1.82 -14.16
N GLY A 157 -23.80 -3.08 -14.17
CA GLY A 157 -23.32 -3.78 -15.37
C GLY A 157 -22.01 -3.28 -15.97
N ARG A 158 -21.36 -2.27 -15.39
CA ARG A 158 -20.13 -1.68 -15.91
C ARG A 158 -18.89 -2.37 -15.33
N THR A 159 -18.62 -3.58 -15.84
CA THR A 159 -17.46 -4.38 -15.41
C THR A 159 -16.11 -3.70 -15.70
N ASP A 160 -16.05 -2.86 -16.73
CA ASP A 160 -14.92 -2.01 -17.06
C ASP A 160 -14.62 -1.00 -15.93
N ILE A 161 -15.65 -0.33 -15.41
CA ILE A 161 -15.51 0.62 -14.29
C ILE A 161 -15.20 -0.12 -12.99
N HIS A 162 -15.87 -1.26 -12.74
CA HIS A 162 -15.56 -2.08 -11.56
C HIS A 162 -14.09 -2.49 -11.55
N ARG A 163 -13.54 -2.86 -12.72
CA ARG A 163 -12.11 -3.17 -12.86
C ARG A 163 -11.24 -1.95 -12.61
N LEU A 164 -11.52 -0.81 -13.25
CA LEU A 164 -10.77 0.44 -13.05
C LEU A 164 -10.65 0.82 -11.57
N LEU A 165 -11.75 0.72 -10.84
CA LEU A 165 -11.81 1.13 -9.43
C LEU A 165 -11.20 0.10 -8.48
N MET A 166 -11.34 -1.20 -8.79
CA MET A 166 -10.91 -2.28 -7.89
C MET A 166 -9.46 -2.72 -8.12
N GLU A 167 -8.98 -2.73 -9.36
CA GLU A 167 -7.67 -3.27 -9.72
C GLU A 167 -6.51 -2.67 -8.89
N PRO A 168 -6.44 -1.34 -8.63
CA PRO A 168 -5.40 -0.77 -7.77
C PRO A 168 -5.45 -1.28 -6.33
N ILE A 169 -6.65 -1.50 -5.81
CA ILE A 169 -6.85 -1.97 -4.43
C ILE A 169 -6.50 -3.45 -4.31
N THR A 170 -6.94 -4.26 -5.27
CA THR A 170 -6.56 -5.68 -5.34
C THR A 170 -5.04 -5.82 -5.43
N TYR A 171 -4.38 -5.02 -6.25
CA TYR A 171 -2.93 -5.05 -6.39
C TYR A 171 -2.20 -4.61 -5.12
N ALA A 172 -2.72 -3.61 -4.42
CA ALA A 172 -2.10 -3.04 -3.24
C ALA A 172 -2.23 -3.93 -1.99
N ASN A 173 -3.37 -4.56 -1.76
CA ASN A 173 -3.66 -5.30 -0.52
C ASN A 173 -4.39 -6.64 -0.70
N GLY A 174 -4.65 -7.08 -1.94
CA GLY A 174 -5.31 -8.34 -2.24
C GLY A 174 -6.83 -8.32 -2.05
N SER A 175 -7.45 -7.15 -1.79
CA SER A 175 -8.90 -7.05 -1.60
C SER A 175 -9.70 -7.50 -2.81
N THR A 176 -10.92 -7.99 -2.54
CA THR A 176 -11.87 -8.49 -3.55
C THR A 176 -13.18 -7.71 -3.50
N LEU A 177 -14.02 -7.93 -4.53
CA LEU A 177 -15.35 -7.32 -4.59
C LEU A 177 -16.30 -7.84 -3.49
N ASP A 178 -16.03 -8.98 -2.88
CA ASP A 178 -16.91 -9.62 -1.90
C ASP A 178 -16.58 -9.18 -0.45
N GLU A 179 -15.56 -8.34 -0.28
CA GLU A 179 -15.24 -7.73 1.00
C GLU A 179 -16.15 -6.53 1.31
N PRO A 180 -16.25 -6.13 2.60
CA PRO A 180 -17.02 -4.96 3.00
C PRO A 180 -16.62 -3.70 2.24
N ALA A 181 -17.60 -2.94 1.75
CA ALA A 181 -17.39 -1.70 1.01
C ALA A 181 -16.60 -0.65 1.80
N ILE A 182 -16.73 -0.66 3.13
CA ILE A 182 -15.95 0.21 4.03
C ILE A 182 -14.45 -0.03 3.89
N THR A 183 -13.99 -1.29 3.74
CA THR A 183 -12.57 -1.61 3.54
C THR A 183 -12.07 -0.96 2.25
N TYR A 184 -12.81 -1.12 1.16
CA TYR A 184 -12.54 -0.45 -0.11
C TYR A 184 -12.50 1.07 0.06
N GLY A 185 -13.55 1.66 0.65
CA GLY A 185 -13.71 3.10 0.78
C GLY A 185 -12.56 3.77 1.53
N ILE A 186 -12.14 3.20 2.67
CA ILE A 186 -11.03 3.72 3.46
C ILE A 186 -9.71 3.63 2.69
N VAL A 187 -9.43 2.47 2.07
CA VAL A 187 -8.17 2.29 1.32
C VAL A 187 -8.16 3.21 0.10
N PHE A 188 -9.23 3.23 -0.70
CA PHE A 188 -9.33 4.06 -1.89
C PHE A 188 -9.24 5.56 -1.58
N SER A 189 -9.92 6.03 -0.51
CA SER A 189 -9.81 7.42 -0.07
C SER A 189 -8.40 7.80 0.35
N ASN A 190 -7.67 6.90 1.01
CA ASN A 190 -6.27 7.14 1.37
C ASN A 190 -5.35 7.25 0.16
N PHE A 191 -5.61 6.51 -0.91
CA PHE A 191 -4.87 6.64 -2.18
C PHE A 191 -5.16 7.97 -2.88
N MET A 192 -6.40 8.46 -2.79
CA MET A 192 -6.84 9.69 -3.49
C MET A 192 -6.52 10.98 -2.73
N ASN A 193 -6.26 10.91 -1.42
CA ASN A 193 -5.90 12.07 -0.60
C ASN A 193 -4.39 12.25 -0.59
N ARG A 194 -3.90 13.23 -1.35
CA ARG A 194 -2.50 13.67 -1.37
C ARG A 194 -2.21 14.76 -0.34
#